data_8f0f324ed0893cfb95639b9ee6042b33
#
_entry.id   8f0f324ed0893cfb95639b9ee6042b33
#
_cell.length_a   1.000
_cell.length_b   1.000
_cell.length_c   1.000
_cell.angle_alpha   90.00
_cell.angle_beta   90.00
_cell.angle_gamma   90.00
#
_symmetry.space_group_name_H-M   'P 1'
#
loop_
_entity.id
_entity.type
_entity.pdbx_description
1 polymer ?
#
loop_
_entity_poly.entity_id
_entity_poly.type
_entity_poly.pdbx_seq_one_letter_code
_entity_poly.pdbx_strand_id
1 'polypeptide(L)'
;MNENSSLHFPLLLIALLLFSISAEAKVKLPAVLADNMVLQQQTDVKLWGQAQPKATLIVKTSWNNKTYKATADNQGKWELSVATPPAGGPYEITFNDGEPLTLRNILIGEVWFCSGQSNMEMPMGGFDRQPAQGTNDIIAKAKASTPIRIYNTDSKDGRWIRQSSKTPQEDCLGEWLENTPENVSHTSAAAYYFARYIQEVLDVPVGIIISTLGGSKVEAWMSREAISPFKSIDLSILDNDEKIKNLTNTPCVLYNAKIAPFLNFAIKGFLWYQGESNRDNADLYKDLMPAFVKDLRSKWNRGEFPFYFVEIAPFNYEGTDGTSAARMREVQLQNMKDIPNSGMVTTLDIGHPVFIHPMDKETVGNRLALWALAQTYGRKGFGYATPIYKSMEISGNKIYINVENAQRGLCPMWTSLEGFEIAGEDKVFYPAFAEIETSTTRLAAVSYTHLRAHETRGNL
;
A
#
# COMPACT_ATOMS: atom_id res chain seq x y z
N MET A 1 -81.85 -43.43 3.64
CA MET A 1 -81.51 -44.25 2.47
C MET A 1 -80.69 -43.42 1.55
N ASN A 2 -79.45 -43.93 1.29
CA ASN A 2 -78.41 -43.53 0.31
C ASN A 2 -77.68 -42.17 0.59
N GLU A 3 -76.61 -42.20 1.23
CA GLU A 3 -75.17 -42.43 0.90
C GLU A 3 -74.79 -42.15 -0.57
N ASN A 4 -73.99 -41.11 -0.74
CA ASN A 4 -72.81 -41.17 -1.61
C ASN A 4 -71.93 -39.90 -1.38
N SER A 5 -71.03 -40.01 -0.47
CA SER A 5 -69.87 -39.07 -0.33
C SER A 5 -68.73 -39.64 -1.18
N SER A 6 -68.41 -39.00 -2.29
CA SER A 6 -67.25 -39.35 -3.11
C SER A 6 -66.10 -38.49 -2.85
N LEU A 7 -65.01 -39.13 -2.46
CA LEU A 7 -63.61 -38.73 -2.43
C LEU A 7 -63.17 -37.96 -3.70
N HIS A 8 -62.99 -36.65 -3.56
CA HIS A 8 -62.20 -35.88 -4.52
C HIS A 8 -61.29 -34.82 -3.81
N PHE A 9 -60.47 -35.24 -2.87
CA PHE A 9 -59.59 -34.29 -2.15
C PHE A 9 -58.17 -34.72 -1.93
N PRO A 10 -57.46 -35.51 -2.79
CA PRO A 10 -56.03 -35.52 -2.69
C PRO A 10 -55.22 -35.15 -3.95
N LEU A 11 -55.85 -34.78 -5.09
CA LEU A 11 -55.07 -34.47 -6.30
C LEU A 11 -54.65 -33.00 -6.44
N LEU A 12 -55.26 -32.07 -5.70
CA LEU A 12 -54.91 -30.64 -5.76
C LEU A 12 -53.74 -30.26 -4.86
N LEU A 13 -53.35 -31.10 -3.89
CA LEU A 13 -52.23 -30.82 -2.97
C LEU A 13 -50.88 -31.24 -3.50
N ILE A 14 -50.81 -32.10 -4.52
CA ILE A 14 -49.56 -32.59 -5.12
C ILE A 14 -49.07 -31.67 -6.24
N ALA A 15 -49.95 -30.89 -6.87
CA ALA A 15 -49.59 -29.92 -7.90
C ALA A 15 -48.99 -28.59 -7.34
N LEU A 16 -49.16 -28.30 -6.02
CA LEU A 16 -48.58 -27.10 -5.38
C LEU A 16 -47.16 -27.31 -4.79
N LEU A 17 -46.63 -28.54 -4.80
CA LEU A 17 -45.31 -28.87 -4.26
C LEU A 17 -44.23 -28.95 -5.32
N LEU A 18 -44.50 -28.63 -6.57
CA LEU A 18 -43.52 -28.64 -7.68
C LEU A 18 -43.15 -27.24 -8.20
N PHE A 19 -43.67 -26.18 -7.62
CA PHE A 19 -43.03 -24.88 -7.76
C PHE A 19 -41.88 -24.78 -6.73
N SER A 20 -40.83 -25.58 -6.95
CA SER A 20 -39.52 -25.24 -6.45
C SER A 20 -39.26 -23.83 -6.96
N ILE A 21 -39.36 -22.83 -6.10
CA ILE A 21 -38.77 -21.52 -6.31
C ILE A 21 -37.27 -21.83 -6.44
N SER A 22 -36.80 -22.05 -7.67
CA SER A 22 -35.38 -21.87 -7.96
C SER A 22 -35.09 -20.41 -7.64
N ALA A 23 -34.69 -20.15 -6.41
CA ALA A 23 -33.97 -18.92 -6.11
C ALA A 23 -32.76 -18.94 -7.03
N GLU A 24 -32.87 -18.27 -8.20
CA GLU A 24 -31.76 -18.07 -9.10
C GLU A 24 -30.67 -17.33 -8.29
N ALA A 25 -29.63 -18.06 -7.91
CA ALA A 25 -28.49 -17.45 -7.25
C ALA A 25 -27.71 -16.73 -8.33
N LYS A 26 -27.96 -15.44 -8.44
CA LYS A 26 -27.22 -14.50 -9.26
C LYS A 26 -25.74 -14.53 -8.91
N VAL A 27 -24.89 -14.38 -9.91
CA VAL A 27 -23.43 -14.21 -9.73
C VAL A 27 -23.16 -13.13 -8.66
N LYS A 28 -22.37 -13.47 -7.65
CA LYS A 28 -21.87 -12.54 -6.64
C LYS A 28 -20.39 -12.32 -6.83
N LEU A 29 -20.01 -11.07 -6.92
CA LEU A 29 -18.62 -10.64 -7.06
C LEU A 29 -18.13 -10.03 -5.74
N PRO A 30 -16.82 -10.15 -5.42
CA PRO A 30 -16.25 -9.39 -4.34
C PRO A 30 -16.30 -7.89 -4.65
N ALA A 31 -16.34 -7.05 -3.61
CA ALA A 31 -16.53 -5.61 -3.77
C ALA A 31 -15.48 -4.93 -4.67
N VAL A 32 -14.26 -5.47 -4.77
CA VAL A 32 -13.21 -4.94 -5.65
C VAL A 32 -13.50 -5.17 -7.14
N LEU A 33 -14.32 -6.17 -7.50
CA LEU A 33 -14.79 -6.39 -8.87
C LEU A 33 -16.12 -5.69 -9.09
N ALA A 34 -16.08 -4.41 -9.41
CA ALA A 34 -17.26 -3.55 -9.49
C ALA A 34 -17.13 -2.54 -10.64
N ASP A 35 -18.20 -1.78 -10.86
CA ASP A 35 -18.16 -0.62 -11.75
C ASP A 35 -17.02 0.33 -11.38
N ASN A 36 -16.52 1.07 -12.36
CA ASN A 36 -15.44 2.04 -12.23
C ASN A 36 -14.06 1.45 -11.86
N MET A 37 -13.89 0.12 -11.74
CA MET A 37 -12.59 -0.48 -11.40
C MET A 37 -11.54 -0.22 -12.46
N VAL A 38 -10.26 -0.27 -12.05
CA VAL A 38 -9.12 -0.34 -12.97
C VAL A 38 -8.53 -1.74 -12.90
N LEU A 39 -8.35 -2.37 -14.03
CA LEU A 39 -7.62 -3.64 -14.17
C LEU A 39 -6.19 -3.37 -14.64
N GLN A 40 -5.22 -4.13 -14.10
CA GLN A 40 -3.82 -4.03 -14.52
C GLN A 40 -3.69 -4.37 -16.02
N GLN A 41 -3.01 -3.50 -16.78
CA GLN A 41 -2.78 -3.68 -18.22
C GLN A 41 -1.77 -4.77 -18.55
N GLN A 42 -1.85 -5.29 -19.79
CA GLN A 42 -0.86 -6.20 -20.42
C GLN A 42 -0.48 -7.40 -19.54
N THR A 43 -1.47 -8.00 -18.91
CA THR A 43 -1.29 -9.18 -18.05
C THR A 43 -2.56 -10.02 -18.00
N ASP A 44 -2.44 -11.24 -17.49
CA ASP A 44 -3.60 -12.02 -17.13
C ASP A 44 -4.13 -11.56 -15.76
N VAL A 45 -5.38 -11.11 -15.71
CA VAL A 45 -6.07 -10.74 -14.49
C VAL A 45 -7.08 -11.81 -14.13
N LYS A 46 -7.20 -12.12 -12.84
CA LYS A 46 -8.23 -13.02 -12.34
C LYS A 46 -9.55 -12.29 -12.16
N LEU A 47 -10.62 -12.97 -12.53
CA LEU A 47 -11.99 -12.66 -12.15
C LEU A 47 -12.52 -13.83 -11.33
N TRP A 48 -13.18 -13.55 -10.21
CA TRP A 48 -13.63 -14.58 -9.27
C TRP A 48 -14.89 -14.15 -8.54
N GLY A 49 -15.55 -15.11 -7.94
CA GLY A 49 -16.75 -14.86 -7.15
C GLY A 49 -17.51 -16.12 -6.80
N GLN A 50 -18.80 -15.97 -6.59
CA GLN A 50 -19.71 -17.05 -6.25
C GLN A 50 -20.86 -17.11 -7.25
N ALA A 51 -21.36 -18.32 -7.51
CA ALA A 51 -22.52 -18.63 -8.31
C ALA A 51 -23.22 -19.86 -7.72
N GLN A 52 -24.27 -20.36 -8.36
CA GLN A 52 -24.83 -21.67 -8.01
C GLN A 52 -23.76 -22.76 -8.09
N PRO A 53 -23.70 -23.71 -7.14
CA PRO A 53 -22.81 -24.87 -7.25
C PRO A 53 -22.97 -25.57 -8.60
N LYS A 54 -21.83 -25.83 -9.26
CA LYS A 54 -21.75 -26.45 -10.60
C LYS A 54 -22.34 -25.65 -11.75
N ALA A 55 -22.75 -24.40 -11.53
CA ALA A 55 -23.21 -23.53 -12.61
C ALA A 55 -22.05 -23.25 -13.60
N THR A 56 -22.37 -23.19 -14.87
CA THR A 56 -21.45 -22.71 -15.90
C THR A 56 -21.63 -21.21 -16.09
N LEU A 57 -20.58 -20.45 -15.85
CA LEU A 57 -20.54 -19.02 -16.09
C LEU A 57 -19.98 -18.75 -17.48
N ILE A 58 -20.59 -17.80 -18.17
CA ILE A 58 -20.11 -17.20 -19.39
C ILE A 58 -19.67 -15.77 -19.07
N VAL A 59 -18.41 -15.45 -19.33
CA VAL A 59 -17.85 -14.09 -19.09
C VAL A 59 -17.45 -13.51 -20.44
N LYS A 60 -17.97 -12.33 -20.77
CA LYS A 60 -17.65 -11.61 -22.01
C LYS A 60 -16.98 -10.28 -21.69
N THR A 61 -15.89 -9.99 -22.35
CA THR A 61 -15.12 -8.74 -22.21
C THR A 61 -15.28 -7.89 -23.47
N SER A 62 -15.55 -6.58 -23.33
CA SER A 62 -15.79 -5.68 -24.46
C SER A 62 -14.52 -5.28 -25.21
N TRP A 63 -13.34 -5.32 -24.59
CA TRP A 63 -12.09 -4.90 -25.22
C TRP A 63 -11.55 -5.82 -26.33
N ASN A 64 -12.01 -7.08 -26.36
CA ASN A 64 -11.60 -8.04 -27.37
C ASN A 64 -12.78 -8.91 -27.87
N ASN A 65 -13.98 -8.69 -27.36
CA ASN A 65 -15.18 -9.46 -27.64
C ASN A 65 -15.05 -10.98 -27.38
N LYS A 66 -14.04 -11.38 -26.60
CA LYS A 66 -13.85 -12.81 -26.27
C LYS A 66 -14.86 -13.25 -25.22
N THR A 67 -15.22 -14.52 -25.33
CA THR A 67 -16.07 -15.23 -24.37
C THR A 67 -15.22 -16.27 -23.64
N TYR A 68 -15.28 -16.22 -22.33
CA TYR A 68 -14.59 -17.14 -21.43
C TYR A 68 -15.64 -17.97 -20.69
N LYS A 69 -15.26 -19.16 -20.25
CA LYS A 69 -16.13 -20.05 -19.47
C LYS A 69 -15.46 -20.45 -18.17
N ALA A 70 -16.21 -20.46 -17.09
CA ALA A 70 -15.83 -21.03 -15.81
C ALA A 70 -16.95 -21.94 -15.30
N THR A 71 -16.62 -22.89 -14.44
CA THR A 71 -17.58 -23.72 -13.74
C THR A 71 -17.40 -23.51 -12.25
N ALA A 72 -18.46 -23.17 -11.54
CA ALA A 72 -18.43 -23.07 -10.10
C ALA A 72 -18.22 -24.45 -9.46
N ASP A 73 -17.43 -24.50 -8.40
CA ASP A 73 -17.20 -25.74 -7.64
C ASP A 73 -18.44 -26.17 -6.82
N ASN A 74 -18.28 -27.20 -5.98
CA ASN A 74 -19.36 -27.69 -5.12
C ASN A 74 -19.80 -26.68 -4.04
N GLN A 75 -18.98 -25.65 -3.77
CA GLN A 75 -19.25 -24.57 -2.81
C GLN A 75 -19.75 -23.29 -3.51
N GLY A 76 -19.90 -23.34 -4.85
CA GLY A 76 -20.28 -22.20 -5.65
C GLY A 76 -19.17 -21.24 -6.00
N LYS A 77 -17.91 -21.53 -5.66
CA LYS A 77 -16.77 -20.66 -5.99
C LYS A 77 -16.32 -20.88 -7.43
N TRP A 78 -15.98 -19.81 -8.10
CA TRP A 78 -15.44 -19.83 -9.45
C TRP A 78 -14.32 -18.82 -9.60
N GLU A 79 -13.37 -19.11 -10.47
CA GLU A 79 -12.34 -18.18 -10.94
C GLU A 79 -12.03 -18.43 -12.41
N LEU A 80 -11.60 -17.39 -13.10
CA LEU A 80 -11.03 -17.48 -14.45
C LEU A 80 -10.03 -16.34 -14.68
N SER A 81 -9.15 -16.53 -15.66
CA SER A 81 -8.19 -15.49 -16.06
C SER A 81 -8.59 -14.91 -17.39
N VAL A 82 -8.48 -13.58 -17.53
CA VAL A 82 -8.68 -12.85 -18.77
C VAL A 82 -7.46 -11.99 -19.08
N ALA A 83 -7.01 -12.01 -20.34
CA ALA A 83 -5.90 -11.16 -20.77
C ALA A 83 -6.39 -9.73 -20.97
N THR A 84 -5.68 -8.76 -20.39
CA THR A 84 -5.93 -7.33 -20.58
C THR A 84 -5.03 -6.75 -21.69
N PRO A 85 -5.57 -5.86 -22.55
CA PRO A 85 -4.80 -5.14 -23.56
C PRO A 85 -3.93 -4.03 -22.93
N PRO A 86 -3.19 -3.25 -23.74
CA PRO A 86 -2.65 -1.96 -23.32
C PRO A 86 -3.73 -1.05 -22.74
N ALA A 87 -3.30 -0.04 -21.98
CA ALA A 87 -4.16 0.91 -21.28
C ALA A 87 -5.25 1.51 -22.19
N GLY A 88 -6.43 1.73 -21.61
CA GLY A 88 -7.58 2.29 -22.32
C GLY A 88 -8.90 2.08 -21.56
N GLY A 89 -9.99 2.32 -22.25
CA GLY A 89 -11.35 2.23 -21.72
C GLY A 89 -12.19 3.46 -22.09
N PRO A 90 -13.43 3.55 -21.59
CA PRO A 90 -14.10 2.59 -20.69
C PRO A 90 -14.55 1.29 -21.39
N TYR A 91 -14.49 0.21 -20.64
CA TYR A 91 -14.89 -1.12 -21.07
C TYR A 91 -16.01 -1.70 -20.19
N GLU A 92 -16.56 -2.84 -20.62
CA GLU A 92 -17.56 -3.61 -19.88
C GLU A 92 -17.13 -5.08 -19.77
N ILE A 93 -17.56 -5.71 -18.66
CA ILE A 93 -17.49 -7.16 -18.46
C ILE A 93 -18.89 -7.66 -18.10
N THR A 94 -19.38 -8.62 -18.87
CA THR A 94 -20.68 -9.27 -18.60
C THR A 94 -20.42 -10.69 -18.10
N PHE A 95 -21.00 -10.99 -16.94
CA PHE A 95 -21.06 -12.32 -16.31
C PHE A 95 -22.47 -12.86 -16.51
N ASN A 96 -22.60 -14.13 -16.87
CA ASN A 96 -23.91 -14.75 -17.11
C ASN A 96 -23.89 -16.23 -16.68
N ASP A 97 -24.70 -16.56 -15.67
CA ASP A 97 -24.99 -17.91 -15.20
C ASP A 97 -26.45 -18.32 -15.42
N GLY A 98 -27.18 -17.54 -16.25
CA GLY A 98 -28.61 -17.59 -16.49
C GLY A 98 -29.20 -16.18 -16.47
N GLU A 99 -28.73 -15.31 -15.56
CA GLU A 99 -29.04 -13.88 -15.48
C GLU A 99 -27.79 -13.03 -15.69
N PRO A 100 -27.77 -12.09 -16.66
CA PRO A 100 -26.60 -11.29 -16.93
C PRO A 100 -26.35 -10.21 -15.87
N LEU A 101 -25.11 -10.14 -15.36
CA LEU A 101 -24.58 -9.05 -14.54
C LEU A 101 -23.49 -8.35 -15.35
N THR A 102 -23.63 -7.05 -15.62
CA THR A 102 -22.63 -6.28 -16.37
C THR A 102 -21.99 -5.22 -15.51
N LEU A 103 -20.68 -5.29 -15.40
CA LEU A 103 -19.83 -4.22 -14.83
C LEU A 103 -19.48 -3.22 -15.92
N ARG A 104 -19.56 -1.93 -15.59
CA ARG A 104 -19.42 -0.80 -16.52
C ARG A 104 -18.29 0.15 -16.11
N ASN A 105 -17.90 1.01 -17.05
CA ASN A 105 -16.91 2.05 -16.85
C ASN A 105 -15.55 1.51 -16.35
N ILE A 106 -15.17 0.31 -16.82
CA ILE A 106 -13.92 -0.34 -16.45
C ILE A 106 -12.79 0.30 -17.25
N LEU A 107 -11.73 0.71 -16.56
CA LEU A 107 -10.50 1.16 -17.18
C LEU A 107 -9.44 0.06 -17.12
N ILE A 108 -8.53 0.07 -18.07
CA ILE A 108 -7.34 -0.78 -18.08
C ILE A 108 -6.13 0.16 -17.99
N GLY A 109 -5.25 -0.06 -17.00
CA GLY A 109 -4.12 0.83 -16.72
C GLY A 109 -3.19 0.26 -15.67
N GLU A 110 -2.62 1.11 -14.83
CA GLU A 110 -1.69 0.74 -13.77
C GLU A 110 -2.41 0.66 -12.43
N VAL A 111 -2.27 -0.45 -11.70
CA VAL A 111 -2.91 -0.65 -10.40
C VAL A 111 -1.86 -0.74 -9.30
N TRP A 112 -1.97 0.12 -8.29
CA TRP A 112 -1.06 0.15 -7.15
C TRP A 112 -1.81 -0.07 -5.83
N PHE A 113 -1.27 -0.93 -4.99
CA PHE A 113 -1.79 -1.17 -3.65
C PHE A 113 -1.05 -0.28 -2.65
N CYS A 114 -1.77 0.59 -1.94
CA CYS A 114 -1.23 1.61 -1.05
C CYS A 114 -1.63 1.28 0.39
N SER A 115 -0.67 0.93 1.24
CA SER A 115 -0.97 0.48 2.59
C SER A 115 0.00 1.06 3.62
N GLY A 116 -0.35 0.94 4.89
CA GLY A 116 0.44 1.44 6.01
C GLY A 116 -0.41 2.02 7.14
N GLN A 117 0.18 2.95 7.89
CA GLN A 117 -0.48 3.60 9.02
C GLN A 117 -0.90 5.05 8.70
N SER A 118 -1.10 5.88 9.72
CA SER A 118 -1.68 7.23 9.60
C SER A 118 -1.03 8.13 8.56
N ASN A 119 0.26 8.02 8.31
CA ASN A 119 0.93 8.82 7.28
C ASN A 119 0.56 8.41 5.85
N MET A 120 0.18 7.13 5.61
CA MET A 120 -0.46 6.72 4.37
C MET A 120 -1.97 7.00 4.40
N GLU A 121 -2.62 6.92 5.57
CA GLU A 121 -4.06 7.17 5.73
C GLU A 121 -4.45 8.63 5.54
N MET A 122 -3.59 9.58 5.92
CA MET A 122 -3.86 11.01 5.92
C MET A 122 -4.48 11.48 4.60
N PRO A 123 -5.74 11.96 4.62
CA PRO A 123 -6.44 12.33 3.39
C PRO A 123 -5.95 13.67 2.83
N MET A 124 -6.28 13.94 1.57
CA MET A 124 -6.01 15.21 0.91
C MET A 124 -6.62 16.40 1.69
N GLY A 125 -7.76 16.23 2.34
CA GLY A 125 -8.36 17.23 3.23
C GLY A 125 -7.62 17.44 4.55
N GLY A 126 -6.62 16.59 4.86
CA GLY A 126 -5.94 16.58 6.16
C GLY A 126 -6.70 15.86 7.25
N PHE A 127 -6.06 15.68 8.41
CA PHE A 127 -6.73 15.26 9.65
C PHE A 127 -7.19 16.47 10.45
N ASP A 128 -8.06 16.25 11.43
CA ASP A 128 -8.48 17.28 12.36
C ASP A 128 -7.27 17.97 13.01
N ARG A 129 -7.16 19.30 12.82
CA ARG A 129 -6.05 20.14 13.31
C ARG A 129 -4.68 19.82 12.72
N GLN A 130 -4.61 18.99 11.68
CA GLN A 130 -3.38 18.65 10.96
C GLN A 130 -3.66 18.75 9.45
N PRO A 131 -3.52 19.94 8.85
CA PRO A 131 -3.80 20.14 7.43
C PRO A 131 -2.75 19.48 6.55
N ALA A 132 -3.13 19.03 5.37
CA ALA A 132 -2.21 18.73 4.29
C ALA A 132 -1.93 20.01 3.48
N GLN A 133 -0.68 20.25 3.15
CA GLN A 133 -0.25 21.50 2.50
C GLN A 133 -0.59 21.48 1.00
N GLY A 134 -1.10 22.59 0.47
CA GLY A 134 -1.30 22.81 -0.97
C GLY A 134 -2.43 21.99 -1.61
N THR A 135 -3.19 21.22 -0.84
CA THR A 135 -4.15 20.25 -1.36
C THR A 135 -5.45 20.85 -1.89
N ASN A 136 -5.91 21.98 -1.34
CA ASN A 136 -7.20 22.59 -1.74
C ASN A 136 -7.28 22.91 -3.24
N ASP A 137 -6.19 23.42 -3.82
CA ASP A 137 -6.13 23.73 -5.25
C ASP A 137 -6.22 22.45 -6.11
N ILE A 138 -5.57 21.39 -5.67
CA ILE A 138 -5.60 20.08 -6.34
C ILE A 138 -7.01 19.45 -6.23
N ILE A 139 -7.61 19.48 -5.04
CA ILE A 139 -8.98 19.01 -4.82
C ILE A 139 -9.95 19.74 -5.73
N ALA A 140 -9.91 21.08 -5.73
CA ALA A 140 -10.83 21.90 -6.52
C ALA A 140 -10.71 21.67 -8.04
N LYS A 141 -9.53 21.26 -8.53
CA LYS A 141 -9.25 20.96 -9.94
C LYS A 141 -9.54 19.52 -10.34
N ALA A 142 -9.86 18.62 -9.40
CA ALA A 142 -10.16 17.24 -9.70
C ALA A 142 -11.39 17.10 -10.62
N LYS A 143 -11.33 16.18 -11.57
CA LYS A 143 -12.39 15.94 -12.56
C LYS A 143 -12.58 14.45 -12.78
N ALA A 144 -13.81 13.98 -12.86
CA ALA A 144 -14.15 12.59 -13.17
C ALA A 144 -13.55 12.10 -14.50
N SER A 145 -13.31 13.02 -15.45
CA SER A 145 -12.65 12.74 -16.73
C SER A 145 -11.15 12.41 -16.60
N THR A 146 -10.49 12.78 -15.50
CA THR A 146 -9.11 12.34 -15.23
C THR A 146 -9.15 10.85 -14.88
N PRO A 147 -8.42 9.97 -15.60
CA PRO A 147 -8.58 8.53 -15.47
C PRO A 147 -7.83 7.97 -14.24
N ILE A 148 -8.09 8.55 -13.07
CA ILE A 148 -7.69 8.04 -11.76
C ILE A 148 -8.91 7.44 -11.09
N ARG A 149 -8.77 6.24 -10.53
CA ARG A 149 -9.82 5.57 -9.75
C ARG A 149 -9.27 5.17 -8.40
N ILE A 150 -10.09 5.31 -7.40
CA ILE A 150 -9.72 5.16 -6.00
C ILE A 150 -10.60 4.08 -5.37
N TYR A 151 -10.00 3.01 -4.86
CA TYR A 151 -10.66 2.03 -4.02
C TYR A 151 -10.23 2.25 -2.57
N ASN A 152 -11.14 2.66 -1.71
CA ASN A 152 -10.85 2.90 -0.31
C ASN A 152 -11.51 1.84 0.57
N THR A 153 -10.70 1.04 1.27
CA THR A 153 -11.19 -0.01 2.17
C THR A 153 -11.77 0.52 3.48
N ASP A 154 -11.57 1.79 3.78
CA ASP A 154 -11.99 2.43 5.04
C ASP A 154 -13.27 3.25 4.87
N SER A 155 -13.85 3.29 3.66
CA SER A 155 -15.05 4.04 3.36
C SER A 155 -15.96 3.27 2.40
N LYS A 156 -17.26 3.28 2.70
CA LYS A 156 -18.30 2.83 1.79
C LYS A 156 -19.56 3.65 2.03
N ASP A 157 -20.21 4.09 0.93
CA ASP A 157 -21.42 4.95 0.99
C ASP A 157 -21.22 6.18 1.91
N GLY A 158 -20.01 6.79 1.88
CA GLY A 158 -19.65 7.95 2.73
C GLY A 158 -19.51 7.64 4.22
N ARG A 159 -19.47 6.36 4.61
CA ARG A 159 -19.28 5.93 6.00
C ARG A 159 -17.91 5.35 6.23
N TRP A 160 -17.27 5.73 7.33
CA TRP A 160 -16.02 5.11 7.78
C TRP A 160 -16.25 3.69 8.25
N ILE A 161 -15.44 2.75 7.75
CA ILE A 161 -15.51 1.33 8.06
C ILE A 161 -14.14 0.89 8.56
N ARG A 162 -14.08 0.34 9.79
CA ARG A 162 -12.86 -0.30 10.28
C ARG A 162 -13.04 -1.81 10.22
N GLN A 163 -12.20 -2.46 9.42
CA GLN A 163 -12.28 -3.89 9.16
C GLN A 163 -11.10 -4.61 9.82
N SER A 164 -11.38 -5.72 10.45
CA SER A 164 -10.38 -6.62 11.04
C SER A 164 -10.94 -8.03 11.14
N SER A 165 -10.08 -9.04 11.07
CA SER A 165 -10.50 -10.44 11.20
C SER A 165 -9.38 -11.31 11.77
N LYS A 166 -9.73 -12.32 12.57
CA LYS A 166 -8.79 -13.36 13.03
C LYS A 166 -8.42 -14.35 11.95
N THR A 167 -9.23 -14.47 10.91
CA THR A 167 -9.04 -15.36 9.76
C THR A 167 -9.05 -14.59 8.46
N PRO A 168 -8.30 -15.03 7.42
CA PRO A 168 -8.32 -14.41 6.11
C PRO A 168 -9.75 -14.33 5.55
N GLN A 169 -10.12 -13.14 5.07
CA GLN A 169 -11.42 -12.89 4.45
C GLN A 169 -11.32 -13.00 2.93
N GLU A 170 -12.44 -13.33 2.29
CA GLU A 170 -12.54 -13.43 0.83
C GLU A 170 -12.94 -12.12 0.17
N ASP A 171 -13.48 -11.19 0.95
CA ASP A 171 -13.93 -9.87 0.50
C ASP A 171 -13.56 -8.78 1.51
N CYS A 172 -13.42 -7.58 1.02
CA CYS A 172 -13.16 -6.38 1.82
C CYS A 172 -14.11 -5.27 1.36
N LEU A 173 -14.89 -4.75 2.29
CA LEU A 173 -15.79 -3.64 1.99
C LEU A 173 -15.04 -2.44 1.42
N GLY A 174 -15.62 -1.79 0.46
CA GLY A 174 -15.08 -0.63 -0.24
C GLY A 174 -15.82 -0.41 -1.55
N GLU A 175 -15.42 0.61 -2.28
CA GLU A 175 -15.98 0.94 -3.58
C GLU A 175 -14.96 1.68 -4.46
N TRP A 176 -15.11 1.55 -5.78
CA TRP A 176 -14.31 2.31 -6.74
C TRP A 176 -14.94 3.68 -6.98
N LEU A 177 -14.20 4.72 -6.68
CA LEU A 177 -14.58 6.11 -6.79
C LEU A 177 -13.91 6.80 -7.98
N GLU A 178 -14.62 7.67 -8.64
CA GLU A 178 -14.07 8.54 -9.69
C GLU A 178 -13.32 9.74 -9.09
N ASN A 179 -12.48 10.37 -9.89
CA ASN A 179 -11.63 11.50 -9.52
C ASN A 179 -12.44 12.82 -9.44
N THR A 180 -13.37 12.92 -8.49
CA THR A 180 -14.12 14.16 -8.22
C THR A 180 -13.53 14.91 -7.02
N PRO A 181 -13.77 16.23 -6.87
CA PRO A 181 -13.30 16.97 -5.71
C PRO A 181 -13.69 16.33 -4.38
N GLU A 182 -14.91 15.87 -4.28
CA GLU A 182 -15.45 15.21 -3.08
C GLU A 182 -14.66 13.94 -2.75
N ASN A 183 -14.50 13.04 -3.72
CA ASN A 183 -13.81 11.78 -3.52
C ASN A 183 -12.31 11.98 -3.23
N VAL A 184 -11.68 12.91 -3.94
CA VAL A 184 -10.26 13.25 -3.75
C VAL A 184 -10.01 13.81 -2.37
N SER A 185 -10.91 14.65 -1.82
CA SER A 185 -10.73 15.24 -0.49
C SER A 185 -10.57 14.21 0.63
N HIS A 186 -11.20 13.03 0.48
CA HIS A 186 -11.16 11.91 1.43
C HIS A 186 -10.14 10.83 1.09
N THR A 187 -9.36 11.03 0.01
CA THR A 187 -8.37 10.07 -0.47
C THR A 187 -7.02 10.30 0.18
N SER A 188 -6.28 9.22 0.49
CA SER A 188 -4.88 9.29 0.92
C SER A 188 -4.07 10.29 0.09
N ALA A 189 -3.50 11.30 0.73
CA ALA A 189 -2.76 12.33 0.02
C ALA A 189 -1.48 11.76 -0.64
N ALA A 190 -0.71 10.94 0.08
CA ALA A 190 0.49 10.32 -0.46
C ALA A 190 0.18 9.43 -1.68
N ALA A 191 -0.87 8.58 -1.60
CA ALA A 191 -1.27 7.71 -2.70
C ALA A 191 -1.86 8.51 -3.88
N TYR A 192 -2.62 9.58 -3.61
CA TYR A 192 -3.21 10.40 -4.66
C TYR A 192 -2.15 11.19 -5.46
N TYR A 193 -1.20 11.82 -4.78
CA TYR A 193 -0.09 12.51 -5.46
C TYR A 193 0.75 11.55 -6.28
N PHE A 194 1.01 10.34 -5.77
CA PHE A 194 1.65 9.28 -6.55
C PHE A 194 0.85 8.95 -7.81
N ALA A 195 -0.44 8.64 -7.67
CA ALA A 195 -1.29 8.25 -8.79
C ALA A 195 -1.40 9.35 -9.85
N ARG A 196 -1.55 10.59 -9.40
CA ARG A 196 -1.60 11.77 -10.26
C ARG A 196 -0.32 11.93 -11.07
N TYR A 197 0.84 11.83 -10.41
CA TYR A 197 2.13 11.97 -11.10
C TYR A 197 2.37 10.85 -12.12
N ILE A 198 2.04 9.60 -11.77
CA ILE A 198 2.11 8.45 -12.69
C ILE A 198 1.18 8.66 -13.88
N GLN A 199 -0.06 9.10 -13.65
CA GLN A 199 -1.04 9.35 -14.69
C GLN A 199 -0.57 10.46 -15.65
N GLU A 200 -0.07 11.58 -15.11
CA GLU A 200 0.43 12.71 -15.90
C GLU A 200 1.64 12.32 -16.80
N VAL A 201 2.57 11.49 -16.30
CA VAL A 201 3.80 11.14 -17.02
C VAL A 201 3.60 10.00 -18.00
N LEU A 202 2.78 9.01 -17.67
CA LEU A 202 2.55 7.83 -18.50
C LEU A 202 1.37 7.98 -19.45
N ASP A 203 0.46 8.92 -19.18
CA ASP A 203 -0.80 9.13 -19.91
C ASP A 203 -1.66 7.87 -19.97
N VAL A 204 -1.79 7.17 -18.85
CA VAL A 204 -2.58 5.93 -18.71
C VAL A 204 -3.53 6.02 -17.51
N PRO A 205 -4.63 5.27 -17.50
CA PRO A 205 -5.46 5.15 -16.29
C PRO A 205 -4.66 4.59 -15.11
N VAL A 206 -4.94 5.12 -13.92
CA VAL A 206 -4.31 4.67 -12.67
C VAL A 206 -5.38 4.31 -11.64
N GLY A 207 -5.32 3.10 -11.12
CA GLY A 207 -6.11 2.64 -9.99
C GLY A 207 -5.25 2.56 -8.73
N ILE A 208 -5.71 3.16 -7.63
CA ILE A 208 -5.09 3.02 -6.31
C ILE A 208 -6.05 2.32 -5.36
N ILE A 209 -5.57 1.24 -4.74
CA ILE A 209 -6.28 0.53 -3.67
C ILE A 209 -5.67 0.99 -2.35
N ILE A 210 -6.45 1.70 -1.55
CA ILE A 210 -6.02 2.28 -0.27
C ILE A 210 -6.51 1.39 0.86
N SER A 211 -5.56 0.81 1.59
CA SER A 211 -5.80 -0.12 2.69
C SER A 211 -4.90 0.28 3.87
N THR A 212 -5.42 1.11 4.77
CA THR A 212 -4.65 1.78 5.82
C THR A 212 -5.29 1.63 7.19
N LEU A 213 -4.49 1.81 8.26
CA LEU A 213 -5.01 2.03 9.61
C LEU A 213 -4.00 2.81 10.46
N GLY A 214 -4.38 4.00 10.91
CA GLY A 214 -3.55 4.84 11.77
C GLY A 214 -3.11 4.13 13.05
N GLY A 215 -1.84 4.35 13.45
CA GLY A 215 -1.26 3.75 14.66
C GLY A 215 -0.96 2.26 14.58
N SER A 216 -1.10 1.62 13.42
CA SER A 216 -0.89 0.18 13.30
C SER A 216 0.58 -0.22 13.24
N LYS A 217 0.91 -1.35 13.86
CA LYS A 217 2.21 -2.03 13.76
C LYS A 217 2.24 -2.95 12.55
N VAL A 218 3.44 -3.20 12.01
CA VAL A 218 3.62 -4.11 10.86
C VAL A 218 3.09 -5.52 11.14
N GLU A 219 3.16 -5.98 12.40
CA GLU A 219 2.67 -7.28 12.83
C GLU A 219 1.18 -7.50 12.52
N ALA A 220 0.37 -6.45 12.57
CA ALA A 220 -1.05 -6.53 12.24
C ALA A 220 -1.30 -6.77 10.73
N TRP A 221 -0.34 -6.42 9.89
CA TRP A 221 -0.39 -6.53 8.43
C TRP A 221 0.30 -7.78 7.87
N MET A 222 0.88 -8.61 8.72
CA MET A 222 1.54 -9.86 8.33
C MET A 222 0.58 -11.04 8.36
N SER A 223 0.75 -11.99 7.44
CA SER A 223 0.03 -13.26 7.53
C SER A 223 0.52 -14.09 8.73
N ARG A 224 -0.32 -15.03 9.15
CA ARG A 224 0.06 -15.96 10.23
C ARG A 224 1.33 -16.75 9.88
N GLU A 225 1.47 -17.16 8.64
CA GLU A 225 2.63 -17.93 8.17
C GLU A 225 3.91 -17.09 8.23
N ALA A 226 3.85 -15.83 7.82
CA ALA A 226 5.00 -14.93 7.83
C ALA A 226 5.47 -14.57 9.24
N ILE A 227 4.53 -14.43 10.20
CA ILE A 227 4.84 -13.96 11.55
C ILE A 227 5.15 -15.10 12.53
N SER A 228 4.67 -16.32 12.30
CA SER A 228 4.83 -17.47 13.21
C SER A 228 6.29 -17.83 13.55
N PRO A 229 7.30 -17.58 12.71
CA PRO A 229 8.71 -17.77 13.09
C PRO A 229 9.18 -16.85 14.23
N PHE A 230 8.56 -15.71 14.42
CA PHE A 230 8.93 -14.70 15.42
C PHE A 230 8.30 -15.03 16.77
N LYS A 231 8.99 -15.87 17.57
CA LYS A 231 8.47 -16.44 18.83
C LYS A 231 8.20 -15.43 19.94
N SER A 232 8.70 -14.22 19.84
CA SER A 232 8.41 -13.11 20.76
C SER A 232 7.01 -12.49 20.55
N ILE A 233 6.31 -12.84 19.45
CA ILE A 233 5.00 -12.30 19.12
C ILE A 233 3.93 -13.34 19.50
N ASP A 234 3.02 -12.94 20.39
CA ASP A 234 1.91 -13.79 20.82
C ASP A 234 0.79 -13.82 19.76
N LEU A 235 0.47 -15.01 19.28
CA LEU A 235 -0.58 -15.25 18.31
C LEU A 235 -1.83 -15.92 18.92
N SER A 236 -1.87 -16.15 20.23
CA SER A 236 -2.94 -16.87 20.90
C SER A 236 -4.32 -16.26 20.71
N ILE A 237 -4.39 -14.94 20.53
CA ILE A 237 -5.63 -14.21 20.22
C ILE A 237 -6.32 -14.69 18.95
N LEU A 238 -5.58 -15.23 18.00
CA LEU A 238 -6.12 -15.74 16.73
C LEU A 238 -6.86 -17.07 16.91
N ASP A 239 -6.54 -17.83 17.98
CA ASP A 239 -7.01 -19.19 18.22
C ASP A 239 -8.08 -19.27 19.32
N ASN A 240 -8.45 -18.17 19.95
CA ASN A 240 -9.43 -18.10 21.03
C ASN A 240 -10.67 -17.28 20.63
N ASP A 241 -11.73 -17.31 21.43
CA ASP A 241 -12.97 -16.57 21.18
C ASP A 241 -12.96 -15.12 21.70
N GLU A 242 -11.84 -14.63 22.21
CA GLU A 242 -11.75 -13.26 22.70
C GLU A 242 -11.95 -12.24 21.57
N LYS A 243 -12.64 -11.16 21.88
CA LYS A 243 -12.80 -10.06 20.92
C LYS A 243 -11.48 -9.32 20.72
N ILE A 244 -11.20 -8.93 19.48
CA ILE A 244 -10.08 -8.04 19.16
C ILE A 244 -10.34 -6.69 19.82
N LYS A 245 -9.52 -6.35 20.81
CA LYS A 245 -9.64 -5.08 21.57
C LYS A 245 -8.79 -3.97 20.95
N ASN A 246 -7.68 -4.33 20.34
CA ASN A 246 -6.73 -3.38 19.79
C ASN A 246 -6.36 -3.80 18.33
N LEU A 247 -7.01 -3.19 17.36
CA LEU A 247 -6.81 -3.48 15.94
C LEU A 247 -5.38 -3.16 15.47
N THR A 248 -4.77 -2.13 16.07
CA THR A 248 -3.48 -1.60 15.61
C THR A 248 -2.31 -2.49 16.00
N ASN A 249 -2.44 -3.21 17.12
CA ASN A 249 -1.36 -4.02 17.69
C ASN A 249 -1.63 -5.53 17.63
N THR A 250 -2.85 -5.96 17.30
CA THR A 250 -3.16 -7.40 17.20
C THR A 250 -2.58 -7.97 15.92
N PRO A 251 -1.71 -8.99 16.00
CA PRO A 251 -1.09 -9.57 14.82
C PRO A 251 -2.11 -10.13 13.83
N CYS A 252 -1.80 -10.07 12.54
CA CYS A 252 -2.52 -10.64 11.41
C CYS A 252 -3.90 -10.04 11.09
N VAL A 253 -4.54 -9.31 12.00
CA VAL A 253 -5.96 -8.98 11.85
C VAL A 253 -6.26 -8.01 10.71
N LEU A 254 -5.31 -7.14 10.36
CA LEU A 254 -5.42 -6.24 9.22
C LEU A 254 -5.03 -6.95 7.92
N TYR A 255 -4.01 -7.80 7.94
CA TYR A 255 -3.73 -8.68 6.82
C TYR A 255 -4.97 -9.48 6.43
N ASN A 256 -5.59 -10.16 7.40
CA ASN A 256 -6.73 -11.02 7.16
C ASN A 256 -7.94 -10.28 6.56
N ALA A 257 -8.20 -9.05 6.99
CA ALA A 257 -9.37 -8.30 6.55
C ALA A 257 -9.11 -7.37 5.36
N LYS A 258 -7.86 -6.88 5.18
CA LYS A 258 -7.57 -5.73 4.33
C LYS A 258 -6.47 -5.97 3.29
N ILE A 259 -5.77 -7.13 3.33
CA ILE A 259 -4.82 -7.55 2.30
C ILE A 259 -5.27 -8.87 1.66
N ALA A 260 -5.60 -9.87 2.45
CA ALA A 260 -5.97 -11.20 1.96
C ALA A 260 -7.10 -11.17 0.88
N PRO A 261 -8.13 -10.34 0.99
CA PRO A 261 -9.19 -10.24 -0.02
C PRO A 261 -8.71 -9.81 -1.42
N PHE A 262 -7.56 -9.16 -1.50
CA PHE A 262 -7.04 -8.60 -2.75
C PHE A 262 -5.98 -9.47 -3.44
N LEU A 263 -5.59 -10.60 -2.86
CA LEU A 263 -4.49 -11.44 -3.39
C LEU A 263 -4.73 -11.96 -4.81
N ASN A 264 -5.99 -12.07 -5.22
CA ASN A 264 -6.35 -12.41 -6.60
C ASN A 264 -6.38 -11.18 -7.53
N PHE A 265 -6.42 -9.96 -7.00
CA PHE A 265 -6.46 -8.75 -7.82
C PHE A 265 -5.05 -8.41 -8.32
N ALA A 266 -4.92 -8.25 -9.64
CA ALA A 266 -3.64 -7.97 -10.25
C ALA A 266 -3.18 -6.54 -9.96
N ILE A 267 -1.99 -6.40 -9.39
CA ILE A 267 -1.35 -5.11 -9.11
C ILE A 267 -0.02 -4.98 -9.85
N LYS A 268 0.40 -3.75 -10.12
CA LYS A 268 1.72 -3.42 -10.63
C LYS A 268 2.75 -3.41 -9.53
N GLY A 269 2.41 -2.86 -8.37
CA GLY A 269 3.31 -2.74 -7.24
C GLY A 269 2.61 -2.34 -5.94
N PHE A 270 3.38 -2.21 -4.89
CA PHE A 270 2.92 -1.94 -3.54
C PHE A 270 3.63 -0.71 -2.97
N LEU A 271 2.86 0.21 -2.39
CA LEU A 271 3.36 1.36 -1.65
C LEU A 271 3.12 1.16 -0.16
N TRP A 272 4.15 1.43 0.65
CA TRP A 272 4.11 1.23 2.10
C TRP A 272 4.58 2.46 2.85
N TYR A 273 3.76 2.98 3.78
CA TYR A 273 4.17 4.06 4.66
C TYR A 273 3.79 3.74 6.11
N GLN A 274 4.76 3.20 6.83
CA GLN A 274 4.59 2.71 8.20
C GLN A 274 5.97 2.59 8.87
N GLY A 275 6.02 2.66 10.18
CA GLY A 275 7.24 2.47 10.97
C GLY A 275 7.14 3.13 12.33
N GLU A 276 6.40 4.23 12.45
CA GLU A 276 6.29 5.04 13.68
C GLU A 276 5.83 4.20 14.88
N SER A 277 4.88 3.28 14.65
CA SER A 277 4.36 2.41 15.71
C SER A 277 5.30 1.27 16.11
N ASN A 278 6.36 1.03 15.32
CA ASN A 278 7.37 0.00 15.59
C ASN A 278 8.73 0.58 16.03
N ARG A 279 8.88 1.92 16.12
CA ARG A 279 10.17 2.58 16.37
C ARG A 279 10.85 2.11 17.66
N ASP A 280 10.07 1.76 18.71
CA ASP A 280 10.61 1.30 19.99
C ASP A 280 11.21 -0.12 19.90
N ASN A 281 11.00 -0.82 18.78
CA ASN A 281 11.54 -2.15 18.51
C ASN A 281 12.06 -2.26 17.06
N ALA A 282 12.94 -1.35 16.68
CA ALA A 282 13.51 -1.28 15.33
C ALA A 282 14.29 -2.55 14.96
N ASP A 283 14.95 -3.19 15.92
CA ASP A 283 15.71 -4.43 15.67
C ASP A 283 14.80 -5.59 15.25
N LEU A 284 13.62 -5.70 15.84
CA LEU A 284 12.62 -6.68 15.39
C LEU A 284 12.04 -6.29 14.02
N TYR A 285 11.79 -5.00 13.79
CA TYR A 285 11.27 -4.49 12.52
C TYR A 285 12.20 -4.79 11.34
N LYS A 286 13.52 -4.80 11.58
CA LYS A 286 14.53 -5.17 10.60
C LYS A 286 14.23 -6.53 9.94
N ASP A 287 13.76 -7.48 10.73
CA ASP A 287 13.47 -8.84 10.26
C ASP A 287 12.01 -9.00 9.81
N LEU A 288 11.06 -8.29 10.46
CA LEU A 288 9.64 -8.36 10.14
C LEU A 288 9.33 -7.82 8.74
N MET A 289 9.91 -6.69 8.36
CA MET A 289 9.58 -6.04 7.09
C MET A 289 10.03 -6.88 5.87
N PRO A 290 11.23 -7.44 5.80
CA PRO A 290 11.59 -8.37 4.72
C PRO A 290 10.71 -9.63 4.68
N ALA A 291 10.35 -10.17 5.84
CA ALA A 291 9.45 -11.33 5.93
C ALA A 291 8.04 -10.98 5.42
N PHE A 292 7.52 -9.80 5.76
CA PHE A 292 6.27 -9.26 5.26
C PHE A 292 6.25 -9.16 3.73
N VAL A 293 7.27 -8.52 3.15
CA VAL A 293 7.34 -8.32 1.69
C VAL A 293 7.49 -9.65 0.95
N LYS A 294 8.31 -10.56 1.46
CA LYS A 294 8.48 -11.91 0.89
C LYS A 294 7.16 -12.68 0.89
N ASP A 295 6.40 -12.61 1.98
CA ASP A 295 5.09 -13.28 2.09
C ASP A 295 4.06 -12.67 1.15
N LEU A 296 3.98 -11.34 1.07
CA LEU A 296 3.10 -10.65 0.11
C LEU A 296 3.36 -11.11 -1.32
N ARG A 297 4.61 -11.12 -1.76
CA ARG A 297 4.99 -11.56 -3.11
C ARG A 297 4.66 -13.02 -3.37
N SER A 298 4.91 -13.88 -2.39
CA SER A 298 4.57 -15.31 -2.48
C SER A 298 3.08 -15.52 -2.65
N LYS A 299 2.26 -14.84 -1.84
CA LYS A 299 0.80 -15.00 -1.84
C LYS A 299 0.12 -14.35 -3.04
N TRP A 300 0.59 -13.19 -3.49
CA TRP A 300 0.12 -12.57 -4.74
C TRP A 300 0.52 -13.37 -5.98
N ASN A 301 1.59 -14.15 -5.89
CA ASN A 301 2.09 -15.01 -6.96
C ASN A 301 2.28 -14.28 -8.31
N ARG A 302 2.89 -13.09 -8.24
CA ARG A 302 3.18 -12.21 -9.40
C ARG A 302 4.66 -11.81 -9.48
N GLY A 303 5.53 -12.73 -9.01
CA GLY A 303 6.97 -12.48 -8.95
C GLY A 303 7.35 -11.39 -7.95
N GLU A 304 8.53 -10.84 -8.13
CA GLU A 304 9.05 -9.76 -7.30
C GLU A 304 8.51 -8.39 -7.77
N PHE A 305 7.22 -8.15 -7.59
CA PHE A 305 6.66 -6.85 -7.92
C PHE A 305 7.32 -5.71 -7.11
N PRO A 306 7.35 -4.47 -7.63
CA PRO A 306 7.95 -3.33 -6.95
C PRO A 306 7.32 -3.06 -5.57
N PHE A 307 8.16 -2.85 -4.57
CA PHE A 307 7.75 -2.46 -3.23
C PHE A 307 8.46 -1.17 -2.84
N TYR A 308 7.75 -0.04 -2.91
CA TYR A 308 8.30 1.26 -2.55
C TYR A 308 7.74 1.72 -1.23
N PHE A 309 8.61 2.25 -0.36
CA PHE A 309 8.20 2.62 0.98
C PHE A 309 8.79 3.95 1.42
N VAL A 310 8.20 4.51 2.45
CA VAL A 310 8.57 5.81 3.01
C VAL A 310 9.16 5.60 4.39
N GLU A 311 10.30 6.21 4.66
CA GLU A 311 10.88 6.24 6.01
C GLU A 311 10.04 7.10 6.95
N ILE A 312 10.12 6.85 8.26
CA ILE A 312 9.41 7.67 9.24
C ILE A 312 10.01 9.08 9.29
N ALA A 313 9.12 10.07 9.37
CA ALA A 313 9.51 11.47 9.37
C ALA A 313 10.11 11.92 10.71
N PRO A 314 11.00 12.92 10.70
CA PRO A 314 11.41 13.61 11.92
C PRO A 314 10.20 14.16 12.70
N PHE A 315 10.19 13.85 13.99
CA PHE A 315 9.20 14.30 14.96
C PHE A 315 9.80 14.17 16.35
N ASN A 316 9.36 14.96 17.31
CA ASN A 316 9.86 14.88 18.68
C ASN A 316 9.23 13.69 19.44
N TYR A 317 9.59 12.48 19.06
CA TYR A 317 9.04 11.24 19.64
C TYR A 317 9.43 11.05 21.12
N GLU A 318 10.67 11.40 21.49
CA GLU A 318 11.31 10.96 22.74
C GLU A 318 12.01 12.11 23.49
N GLY A 319 11.91 13.34 22.99
CA GLY A 319 12.70 14.46 23.48
C GLY A 319 14.10 14.53 22.87
N THR A 320 15.00 15.31 23.48
CA THR A 320 16.29 15.68 22.90
C THR A 320 17.31 14.53 22.84
N ASP A 321 17.19 13.54 23.71
CA ASP A 321 18.17 12.46 23.86
C ASP A 321 17.70 11.12 23.26
N GLY A 322 16.53 11.10 22.63
CA GLY A 322 15.96 9.89 22.08
C GLY A 322 16.62 9.50 20.74
N THR A 323 16.86 8.19 20.57
CA THR A 323 17.52 7.63 19.36
C THR A 323 16.65 6.61 18.64
N SER A 324 15.48 6.22 19.16
CA SER A 324 14.66 5.14 18.59
C SER A 324 14.16 5.46 17.17
N ALA A 325 13.83 6.71 16.91
CA ALA A 325 13.42 7.14 15.56
C ALA A 325 14.58 7.10 14.55
N ALA A 326 15.79 7.52 14.97
CA ALA A 326 16.99 7.43 14.13
C ALA A 326 17.34 5.97 13.84
N ARG A 327 17.26 5.09 14.86
CA ARG A 327 17.47 3.65 14.70
C ARG A 327 16.45 3.04 13.74
N MET A 328 15.17 3.44 13.81
CA MET A 328 14.16 2.96 12.88
C MET A 328 14.47 3.38 11.43
N ARG A 329 14.85 4.62 11.19
CA ARG A 329 15.25 5.09 9.84
C ARG A 329 16.46 4.33 9.29
N GLU A 330 17.46 4.08 10.14
CA GLU A 330 18.61 3.24 9.76
C GLU A 330 18.17 1.83 9.33
N VAL A 331 17.28 1.21 10.11
CA VAL A 331 16.70 -0.11 9.79
C VAL A 331 15.89 -0.07 8.49
N GLN A 332 15.11 0.98 8.27
CA GLN A 332 14.38 1.15 7.01
C GLN A 332 15.33 1.27 5.82
N LEU A 333 16.42 2.04 5.96
CA LEU A 333 17.45 2.13 4.92
C LEU A 333 18.13 0.77 4.66
N GLN A 334 18.41 0.00 5.70
CA GLN A 334 18.93 -1.35 5.54
C GLN A 334 17.95 -2.28 4.83
N ASN A 335 16.66 -2.24 5.20
CA ASN A 335 15.62 -3.02 4.55
C ASN A 335 15.49 -2.70 3.05
N MET A 336 15.74 -1.44 2.63
CA MET A 336 15.80 -1.12 1.21
C MET A 336 16.89 -1.89 0.47
N LYS A 337 18.02 -2.14 1.12
CA LYS A 337 19.15 -2.92 0.54
C LYS A 337 18.86 -4.43 0.56
N ASP A 338 18.16 -4.91 1.57
CA ASP A 338 17.89 -6.34 1.80
C ASP A 338 16.67 -6.86 1.03
N ILE A 339 15.72 -5.99 0.68
CA ILE A 339 14.51 -6.37 -0.05
C ILE A 339 14.74 -6.13 -1.55
N PRO A 340 14.78 -7.17 -2.39
CA PRO A 340 14.91 -7.03 -3.84
C PRO A 340 13.79 -6.16 -4.43
N ASN A 341 14.06 -5.47 -5.55
CA ASN A 341 13.08 -4.62 -6.25
C ASN A 341 12.28 -3.72 -5.29
N SER A 342 13.00 -3.02 -4.40
CA SER A 342 12.45 -2.05 -3.47
C SER A 342 13.10 -0.67 -3.65
N GLY A 343 12.49 0.34 -3.05
CA GLY A 343 13.03 1.70 -2.99
C GLY A 343 12.45 2.45 -1.80
N MET A 344 13.25 3.32 -1.20
CA MET A 344 12.86 4.11 -0.03
C MET A 344 12.83 5.60 -0.38
N VAL A 345 11.79 6.25 0.09
CA VAL A 345 11.63 7.70 0.03
C VAL A 345 12.01 8.31 1.36
N THR A 346 12.92 9.28 1.35
CA THR A 346 13.26 10.05 2.55
C THR A 346 12.22 11.12 2.86
N THR A 347 12.06 11.41 4.15
CA THR A 347 11.20 12.48 4.67
C THR A 347 11.95 13.39 5.66
N LEU A 348 13.28 13.27 5.70
CA LEU A 348 14.13 14.03 6.64
C LEU A 348 14.00 15.55 6.48
N ASP A 349 13.78 16.01 5.25
CA ASP A 349 13.66 17.42 4.89
C ASP A 349 12.24 18.00 5.00
N ILE A 350 11.24 17.16 5.25
CA ILE A 350 9.83 17.57 5.31
C ILE A 350 9.14 17.22 6.64
N GLY A 351 9.88 16.60 7.57
CA GLY A 351 9.41 16.34 8.92
C GLY A 351 9.19 17.61 9.75
N HIS A 352 8.47 17.51 10.85
CA HIS A 352 8.18 18.63 11.74
C HIS A 352 8.19 18.21 13.20
N PRO A 353 8.84 18.99 14.12
CA PRO A 353 8.98 18.57 15.52
C PRO A 353 7.67 18.31 16.27
N VAL A 354 6.59 19.00 15.90
CA VAL A 354 5.29 18.92 16.58
C VAL A 354 4.16 18.28 15.76
N PHE A 355 4.42 17.95 14.50
CA PHE A 355 3.47 17.24 13.63
C PHE A 355 4.07 15.91 13.17
N ILE A 356 3.55 14.80 13.74
CA ILE A 356 3.97 13.44 13.36
C ILE A 356 3.61 13.10 11.91
N HIS A 357 2.63 13.82 11.35
CA HIS A 357 2.21 13.68 9.96
C HIS A 357 2.75 14.87 9.16
N PRO A 358 3.83 14.72 8.38
CA PRO A 358 4.31 15.79 7.50
C PRO A 358 3.18 16.35 6.63
N MET A 359 3.04 17.66 6.59
CA MET A 359 1.99 18.32 5.83
C MET A 359 2.23 18.25 4.32
N ASP A 360 3.50 18.18 3.90
CA ASP A 360 3.91 18.06 2.50
C ASP A 360 3.81 16.61 2.00
N LYS A 361 2.59 16.19 1.71
CA LYS A 361 2.32 14.87 1.12
C LYS A 361 2.59 14.82 -0.39
N GLU A 362 2.66 15.99 -1.04
CA GLU A 362 3.01 16.09 -2.45
C GLU A 362 4.45 15.60 -2.68
N THR A 363 5.40 16.07 -1.89
CA THR A 363 6.78 15.61 -1.94
C THR A 363 6.87 14.09 -1.73
N VAL A 364 6.13 13.53 -0.76
CA VAL A 364 6.11 12.08 -0.53
C VAL A 364 5.59 11.31 -1.75
N GLY A 365 4.42 11.69 -2.26
CA GLY A 365 3.80 11.01 -3.42
C GLY A 365 4.65 11.13 -4.68
N ASN A 366 5.20 12.31 -4.95
CA ASN A 366 6.06 12.56 -6.12
C ASN A 366 7.36 11.76 -6.04
N ARG A 367 7.99 11.66 -4.87
CA ARG A 367 9.20 10.84 -4.68
C ARG A 367 8.93 9.35 -4.91
N LEU A 368 7.80 8.82 -4.41
CA LEU A 368 7.36 7.46 -4.71
C LEU A 368 7.15 7.25 -6.22
N ALA A 369 6.52 8.22 -6.89
CA ALA A 369 6.30 8.16 -8.33
C ALA A 369 7.61 8.22 -9.12
N LEU A 370 8.58 9.02 -8.72
CA LEU A 370 9.89 9.08 -9.36
C LEU A 370 10.64 7.73 -9.25
N TRP A 371 10.56 7.05 -8.10
CA TRP A 371 11.08 5.68 -7.96
C TRP A 371 10.40 4.73 -8.93
N ALA A 372 9.06 4.76 -9.01
CA ALA A 372 8.30 3.90 -9.93
C ALA A 372 8.65 4.21 -11.39
N LEU A 373 8.70 5.49 -11.79
CA LEU A 373 9.03 5.91 -13.14
C LEU A 373 10.41 5.43 -13.55
N ALA A 374 11.39 5.53 -12.67
CA ALA A 374 12.77 5.10 -12.96
C ALA A 374 12.91 3.58 -12.98
N GLN A 375 12.47 2.89 -11.95
CA GLN A 375 12.77 1.47 -11.73
C GLN A 375 11.72 0.53 -12.33
N THR A 376 10.44 0.89 -12.27
CA THR A 376 9.35 0.05 -12.81
C THR A 376 9.07 0.35 -14.27
N TYR A 377 9.09 1.63 -14.66
CA TYR A 377 8.74 2.06 -16.01
C TYR A 377 9.93 2.42 -16.91
N GLY A 378 11.17 2.32 -16.39
CA GLY A 378 12.40 2.50 -17.15
C GLY A 378 12.64 3.91 -17.67
N ARG A 379 11.97 4.93 -17.13
CA ARG A 379 12.16 6.33 -17.48
C ARG A 379 13.53 6.82 -17.00
N LYS A 380 14.19 7.67 -17.77
CA LYS A 380 15.56 8.15 -17.48
C LYS A 380 15.64 9.67 -17.61
N GLY A 381 16.75 10.25 -17.11
CA GLY A 381 17.06 11.67 -17.27
C GLY A 381 16.73 12.55 -16.05
N PHE A 382 16.26 11.98 -14.96
CA PHE A 382 15.96 12.67 -13.70
C PHE A 382 16.49 11.90 -12.48
N GLY A 383 16.69 12.59 -11.36
CA GLY A 383 17.02 11.97 -10.08
C GLY A 383 15.75 11.40 -9.43
N TYR A 384 15.86 10.23 -8.81
CA TYR A 384 14.74 9.57 -8.14
C TYR A 384 15.10 9.04 -6.75
N ALA A 385 16.38 8.75 -6.52
CA ALA A 385 16.90 8.30 -5.24
C ALA A 385 17.60 9.45 -4.53
N THR A 386 17.41 9.56 -3.22
CA THR A 386 18.10 10.53 -2.38
C THR A 386 19.54 10.12 -2.13
N PRO A 387 20.46 11.08 -1.86
CA PRO A 387 21.80 10.77 -1.39
C PRO A 387 21.74 9.95 -0.10
N ILE A 388 22.51 8.88 -0.02
CA ILE A 388 22.61 8.03 1.17
C ILE A 388 24.09 7.75 1.51
N TYR A 389 24.34 7.46 2.78
CA TYR A 389 25.67 7.04 3.25
C TYR A 389 26.16 5.80 2.50
N LYS A 390 27.40 5.87 2.00
CA LYS A 390 28.09 4.76 1.34
C LYS A 390 29.20 4.17 2.20
N SER A 391 30.13 5.02 2.64
CA SER A 391 31.29 4.62 3.44
C SER A 391 31.91 5.82 4.12
N MET A 392 32.77 5.59 5.09
CA MET A 392 33.60 6.63 5.69
C MET A 392 35.10 6.27 5.64
N GLU A 393 35.93 7.30 5.66
CA GLU A 393 37.37 7.20 5.78
C GLU A 393 37.87 8.15 6.88
N ILE A 394 38.74 7.68 7.74
CA ILE A 394 39.36 8.49 8.81
C ILE A 394 40.75 8.93 8.39
N SER A 395 41.02 10.21 8.45
CA SER A 395 42.35 10.77 8.17
C SER A 395 42.69 11.85 9.19
N GLY A 396 43.53 11.51 10.15
CA GLY A 396 43.93 12.40 11.24
C GLY A 396 42.75 12.76 12.14
N ASN A 397 42.39 14.04 12.17
CA ASN A 397 41.23 14.58 12.91
C ASN A 397 39.98 14.79 12.05
N LYS A 398 39.98 14.27 10.82
CA LYS A 398 38.88 14.39 9.90
C LYS A 398 38.25 13.03 9.60
N ILE A 399 36.96 13.02 9.42
CA ILE A 399 36.23 11.90 8.84
C ILE A 399 35.62 12.34 7.52
N TYR A 400 35.90 11.58 6.48
CA TYR A 400 35.34 11.76 5.15
C TYR A 400 34.20 10.79 4.96
N ILE A 401 33.03 11.30 4.63
CA ILE A 401 31.83 10.52 4.38
C ILE A 401 31.55 10.50 2.89
N ASN A 402 31.62 9.32 2.30
CA ASN A 402 31.26 9.09 0.91
C ASN A 402 29.74 8.85 0.78
N VAL A 403 29.13 9.46 -0.23
CA VAL A 403 27.68 9.40 -0.48
C VAL A 403 27.42 8.79 -1.85
N GLU A 404 26.41 7.97 -1.96
CA GLU A 404 25.88 7.49 -3.25
C GLU A 404 24.60 8.21 -3.63
N ASN A 405 24.12 8.03 -4.88
CA ASN A 405 22.97 8.71 -5.48
C ASN A 405 23.12 10.23 -5.65
N ALA A 406 24.37 10.74 -5.66
CA ALA A 406 24.67 12.15 -5.80
C ALA A 406 25.50 12.43 -7.08
N GLN A 407 25.10 11.92 -8.26
CA GLN A 407 25.87 11.98 -9.51
C GLN A 407 26.19 13.41 -9.96
N ARG A 408 25.44 14.41 -9.54
CA ARG A 408 25.65 15.84 -9.83
C ARG A 408 26.33 16.60 -8.69
N GLY A 409 26.84 15.88 -7.67
CA GLY A 409 27.37 16.46 -6.43
C GLY A 409 26.28 16.68 -5.38
N LEU A 410 26.70 17.17 -4.23
CA LEU A 410 25.86 17.50 -3.10
C LEU A 410 25.58 19.01 -3.05
N CYS A 411 24.49 19.41 -2.44
CA CYS A 411 24.05 20.80 -2.26
C CYS A 411 23.49 20.97 -0.83
N PRO A 412 23.62 22.12 -0.19
CA PRO A 412 24.21 23.36 -0.72
C PRO A 412 25.74 23.39 -0.61
N MET A 413 26.38 23.93 -1.64
CA MET A 413 27.78 24.31 -1.55
C MET A 413 27.89 25.63 -0.76
N TRP A 414 29.03 25.84 -0.07
CA TRP A 414 29.32 27.08 0.66
C TRP A 414 28.59 27.31 1.98
N THR A 415 27.82 26.33 2.46
CA THR A 415 27.20 26.36 3.79
C THR A 415 27.74 25.22 4.63
N SER A 416 27.92 25.46 5.93
CA SER A 416 28.16 24.39 6.88
C SER A 416 26.95 23.49 6.99
N LEU A 417 27.19 22.21 7.08
CA LEU A 417 26.16 21.22 7.35
C LEU A 417 26.02 21.06 8.87
N GLU A 418 24.81 21.13 9.34
CA GLU A 418 24.49 21.02 10.78
C GLU A 418 24.13 19.58 11.18
N GLY A 419 24.20 19.29 12.49
CA GLY A 419 23.77 18.01 13.05
C GLY A 419 24.84 16.91 13.00
N PHE A 420 26.10 17.25 12.74
CA PHE A 420 27.20 16.30 12.80
C PHE A 420 27.87 16.30 14.16
N GLU A 421 28.21 15.11 14.63
CA GLU A 421 29.01 14.86 15.81
C GLU A 421 30.14 13.90 15.48
N ILE A 422 31.26 14.03 16.15
CA ILE A 422 32.45 13.18 15.98
C ILE A 422 32.90 12.68 17.34
N ALA A 423 33.35 11.43 17.42
CA ALA A 423 33.89 10.82 18.62
C ALA A 423 35.28 10.26 18.38
N GLY A 424 36.09 10.18 19.46
CA GLY A 424 37.28 9.39 19.52
C GLY A 424 37.00 7.91 19.83
N GLU A 425 38.07 7.18 20.24
CA GLU A 425 37.94 5.78 20.67
C GLU A 425 37.07 5.60 21.91
N ASP A 426 36.94 6.65 22.71
CA ASP A 426 36.09 6.70 23.90
C ASP A 426 34.56 6.74 23.59
N LYS A 427 34.18 6.91 22.31
CA LYS A 427 32.83 7.04 21.82
C LYS A 427 32.02 8.19 22.47
N VAL A 428 32.71 9.18 22.99
CA VAL A 428 32.09 10.42 23.45
C VAL A 428 31.98 11.37 22.27
N PHE A 429 30.71 11.71 21.92
CA PHE A 429 30.42 12.54 20.75
C PHE A 429 30.45 14.02 21.07
N TYR A 430 31.08 14.79 20.19
CA TYR A 430 31.19 16.24 20.24
C TYR A 430 30.71 16.86 18.94
N PRO A 431 30.06 18.04 18.98
CA PRO A 431 29.64 18.74 17.76
C PRO A 431 30.80 18.87 16.76
N ALA A 432 30.54 18.59 15.50
CA ALA A 432 31.50 18.65 14.43
C ALA A 432 31.05 19.61 13.35
N PHE A 433 32.04 20.34 12.78
CA PHE A 433 31.83 21.11 11.57
C PHE A 433 31.91 20.19 10.35
N ALA A 434 30.91 20.21 9.50
CA ALA A 434 30.90 19.42 8.28
C ALA A 434 30.70 20.31 7.05
N GLU A 435 31.44 20.01 5.99
CA GLU A 435 31.35 20.73 4.71
C GLU A 435 31.40 19.76 3.53
N ILE A 436 30.79 20.15 2.41
CA ILE A 436 30.87 19.42 1.16
C ILE A 436 32.21 19.73 0.50
N GLU A 437 33.02 18.70 0.23
CA GLU A 437 34.21 18.87 -0.56
C GLU A 437 33.89 19.26 -2.01
N THR A 438 34.50 20.33 -2.48
CA THR A 438 34.30 20.85 -3.85
C THR A 438 34.57 19.75 -4.89
N SER A 439 33.67 19.56 -5.83
CA SER A 439 33.77 18.60 -6.93
C SER A 439 33.60 17.11 -6.58
N THR A 440 33.18 16.76 -5.38
CA THR A 440 33.06 15.35 -4.96
C THR A 440 31.66 14.99 -4.42
N THR A 441 31.45 13.70 -4.25
CA THR A 441 30.32 13.15 -3.50
C THR A 441 30.72 12.84 -2.05
N ARG A 442 31.60 13.66 -1.48
CA ARG A 442 32.16 13.48 -0.13
C ARG A 442 31.79 14.67 0.76
N LEU A 443 31.56 14.35 2.01
CA LEU A 443 31.53 15.30 3.11
C LEU A 443 32.77 15.15 3.96
N ALA A 444 33.32 16.26 4.43
CA ALA A 444 34.39 16.25 5.42
C ALA A 444 33.82 16.77 6.75
N ALA A 445 33.84 15.93 7.78
CA ALA A 445 33.52 16.32 9.15
C ALA A 445 34.79 16.43 9.99
N VAL A 446 34.92 17.53 10.72
CA VAL A 446 36.08 17.82 11.58
C VAL A 446 35.63 18.33 12.93
N SER A 447 36.29 17.86 14.00
CA SER A 447 36.20 18.47 15.32
C SER A 447 37.41 19.36 15.57
N TYR A 448 37.17 20.59 16.02
CA TYR A 448 38.21 21.53 16.44
C TYR A 448 38.70 21.26 17.88
N THR A 449 38.12 20.34 18.61
CA THR A 449 38.67 19.77 19.84
C THR A 449 39.77 18.75 19.44
N HIS A 450 40.85 18.64 20.19
CA HIS A 450 42.06 17.82 19.86
C HIS A 450 41.80 16.30 19.85
N LEU A 451 40.65 15.86 19.29
CA LEU A 451 40.25 14.47 19.19
C LEU A 451 40.80 13.84 17.91
N ARG A 452 41.33 12.64 18.00
CA ARG A 452 41.49 11.78 16.83
C ARG A 452 40.10 11.25 16.47
N ALA A 453 39.70 11.47 15.22
CA ALA A 453 38.42 11.03 14.73
C ALA A 453 38.29 9.49 14.74
N HIS A 454 37.22 8.97 15.22
CA HIS A 454 36.94 7.52 15.25
C HIS A 454 35.55 7.17 14.67
N GLU A 455 34.54 7.96 15.01
CA GLU A 455 33.18 7.75 14.54
C GLU A 455 32.48 9.10 14.29
N THR A 456 31.50 9.12 13.39
CA THR A 456 30.60 10.27 13.22
C THR A 456 29.14 9.86 13.46
N ARG A 457 28.37 10.79 14.01
CA ARG A 457 26.90 10.77 13.96
C ARG A 457 26.43 11.97 13.12
N GLY A 458 25.45 11.77 12.27
CA GLY A 458 24.87 12.83 11.47
C GLY A 458 23.49 12.42 10.94
N ASN A 459 22.69 13.39 10.59
CA ASN A 459 21.43 13.18 9.89
C ASN A 459 21.73 13.03 8.39
N LEU A 460 22.15 11.84 7.98
CA LEU A 460 22.31 11.46 6.58
C LEU A 460 21.13 10.66 6.07
#